data_71555f58e020cfa00e25b7cbc81c5a35
#
_entry.id   71555f58e020cfa00e25b7cbc81c5a35
#
_cell.length_a   1.000
_cell.length_b   1.000
_cell.length_c   1.000
_cell.angle_alpha   90.00
_cell.angle_beta   90.00
_cell.angle_gamma   90.00
#
_symmetry.space_group_name_H-M   'P 1'
#
loop_
_entity.id
_entity.type
_entity.pdbx_description
1 polymer ?
#
loop_
_entity_poly.entity_id
_entity_poly.type
_entity_poly.pdbx_seq_one_letter_code
_entity_poly.pdbx_strand_id
1 'polypeptide(L)'
;SISNYQNINELYQDSSAYIPAYEHGYGFYKNHQLCLGAKKVSWFDLPFGQNIHHKQYIINLLRPTTELLSINHPAFFGGYTPEDFTYLSGYNFIEVLNGFRNSVAHWDSALSTGHPALIMANDDMHDIHDVGEIGRRFMWINALTTGNKDVLDALRRGNAIGVQYSAEVEETLDEKAAAFSHVPKLKEFNLKND
;
A
#
# COMPACT_ATOMS: atom_id res chain seq x y z
N SER A 1 -5.24 -0.82 -8.81
CA SER A 1 -6.45 -0.65 -7.99
C SER A 1 -6.62 0.82 -7.63
N ILE A 2 -7.84 1.29 -7.62
CA ILE A 2 -8.20 2.61 -7.09
C ILE A 2 -8.86 2.36 -5.74
N SER A 3 -8.34 3.00 -4.70
CA SER A 3 -8.92 2.94 -3.35
C SER A 3 -9.48 4.31 -2.98
N ASN A 4 -10.71 4.32 -2.51
CA ASN A 4 -11.35 5.52 -1.96
C ASN A 4 -11.51 5.35 -0.45
N TYR A 5 -11.67 6.45 0.28
CA TYR A 5 -11.97 6.39 1.71
C TYR A 5 -13.30 5.68 1.95
N GLN A 6 -13.28 4.62 2.74
CA GLN A 6 -14.46 3.86 3.18
C GLN A 6 -15.42 3.48 2.03
N ASN A 7 -14.88 3.27 0.82
CA ASN A 7 -15.69 2.92 -0.34
C ASN A 7 -14.90 2.05 -1.32
N ILE A 8 -15.49 0.92 -1.72
CA ILE A 8 -14.95 0.08 -2.79
C ILE A 8 -15.46 0.65 -4.11
N ASN A 9 -14.52 1.10 -4.97
CA ASN A 9 -14.86 1.61 -6.28
C ASN A 9 -15.11 0.45 -7.25
N GLU A 10 -16.30 0.37 -7.80
CA GLU A 10 -16.74 -0.72 -8.69
C GLU A 10 -16.60 -0.40 -10.18
N LEU A 11 -16.00 0.75 -10.54
CA LEU A 11 -15.94 1.24 -11.93
C LEU A 11 -15.36 0.22 -12.91
N TYR A 12 -14.45 -0.64 -12.46
CA TYR A 12 -13.76 -1.64 -13.30
C TYR A 12 -13.99 -3.08 -12.83
N GLN A 13 -15.09 -3.35 -12.14
CA GLN A 13 -15.36 -4.66 -11.53
C GLN A 13 -15.40 -5.82 -12.54
N ASP A 14 -15.72 -5.55 -13.81
CA ASP A 14 -15.77 -6.54 -14.88
C ASP A 14 -14.37 -6.88 -15.45
N SER A 15 -13.34 -6.14 -15.07
CA SER A 15 -11.97 -6.42 -15.49
C SER A 15 -11.35 -7.56 -14.67
N SER A 16 -10.70 -8.49 -15.35
CA SER A 16 -9.94 -9.56 -14.67
C SER A 16 -8.79 -9.04 -13.78
N ALA A 17 -8.31 -7.83 -14.05
CA ALA A 17 -7.28 -7.14 -13.28
C ALA A 17 -7.85 -6.32 -12.09
N TYR A 18 -9.17 -6.27 -11.95
CA TYR A 18 -9.81 -5.51 -10.88
C TYR A 18 -9.56 -6.17 -9.53
N ILE A 19 -9.02 -5.40 -8.60
CA ILE A 19 -8.86 -5.78 -7.19
C ILE A 19 -9.74 -4.84 -6.36
N PRO A 20 -10.82 -5.33 -5.73
CA PRO A 20 -11.62 -4.50 -4.84
C PRO A 20 -10.76 -4.00 -3.67
N ALA A 21 -10.72 -2.68 -3.50
CA ALA A 21 -9.90 -2.06 -2.48
C ALA A 21 -10.56 -0.81 -1.92
N TYR A 22 -10.26 -0.50 -0.67
CA TYR A 22 -10.61 0.78 -0.06
C TYR A 22 -9.58 1.17 1.00
N GLU A 23 -9.48 2.45 1.27
CA GLU A 23 -8.74 2.95 2.40
C GLU A 23 -9.68 3.09 3.60
N HIS A 24 -9.35 2.39 4.66
CA HIS A 24 -10.04 2.47 5.95
C HIS A 24 -9.44 3.59 6.79
N GLY A 25 -10.29 4.30 7.51
CA GLY A 25 -9.89 5.31 8.48
C GLY A 25 -10.37 6.71 8.10
N TYR A 26 -10.95 7.41 9.06
CA TYR A 26 -11.38 8.80 8.95
C TYR A 26 -10.93 9.64 10.15
N GLY A 27 -10.07 9.05 11.00
CA GLY A 27 -9.54 9.70 12.19
C GLY A 27 -8.59 10.86 11.88
N PHE A 28 -8.55 11.85 12.79
CA PHE A 28 -7.72 13.05 12.64
C PHE A 28 -6.22 12.76 12.57
N TYR A 29 -5.77 11.66 13.16
CA TYR A 29 -4.36 11.26 13.22
C TYR A 29 -3.92 10.38 12.04
N LYS A 30 -4.79 10.17 11.06
CA LYS A 30 -4.46 9.41 9.84
C LYS A 30 -3.96 7.99 10.11
N ASN A 31 -4.61 7.29 11.05
CA ASN A 31 -4.39 5.86 11.27
C ASN A 31 -5.08 5.05 10.16
N HIS A 32 -4.56 5.12 8.94
CA HIS A 32 -5.22 4.54 7.78
C HIS A 32 -4.68 3.14 7.46
N GLN A 33 -5.54 2.33 6.84
CA GLN A 33 -5.18 1.00 6.36
C GLN A 33 -5.73 0.78 4.95
N LEU A 34 -4.93 0.23 4.06
CA LEU A 34 -5.39 -0.20 2.74
C LEU A 34 -5.85 -1.66 2.80
N CYS A 35 -7.12 -1.86 2.48
CA CYS A 35 -7.75 -3.17 2.39
C CYS A 35 -7.77 -3.63 0.93
N LEU A 36 -6.91 -4.58 0.55
CA LEU A 36 -6.84 -5.16 -0.79
C LEU A 36 -7.57 -6.51 -0.84
N GLY A 37 -8.31 -6.76 -1.92
CA GLY A 37 -9.19 -7.93 -2.01
C GLY A 37 -10.33 -7.85 -0.99
N ALA A 38 -10.86 -6.65 -0.78
CA ALA A 38 -11.88 -6.38 0.23
C ALA A 38 -13.22 -7.02 -0.16
N LYS A 39 -13.82 -7.77 0.76
CA LYS A 39 -15.14 -8.40 0.62
C LYS A 39 -16.28 -7.47 1.00
N LYS A 40 -16.00 -6.52 1.87
CA LYS A 40 -16.94 -5.50 2.35
C LYS A 40 -16.18 -4.36 3.01
N VAL A 41 -16.81 -3.20 3.09
CA VAL A 41 -16.30 -2.05 3.86
C VAL A 41 -16.61 -2.23 5.34
N SER A 42 -15.62 -1.99 6.19
CA SER A 42 -15.80 -1.83 7.63
C SER A 42 -15.93 -0.34 7.94
N TRP A 43 -17.06 0.04 8.56
CA TRP A 43 -17.35 1.44 8.89
C TRP A 43 -16.90 1.86 10.28
N PHE A 44 -16.52 0.91 11.12
CA PHE A 44 -16.10 1.22 12.47
C PHE A 44 -14.65 1.77 12.48
N ASP A 45 -14.46 2.96 13.00
CA ASP A 45 -13.17 3.57 13.28
C ASP A 45 -13.22 4.39 14.55
N LEU A 46 -12.07 4.75 15.07
CA LEU A 46 -11.89 5.58 16.25
C LEU A 46 -11.31 6.94 15.81
N PRO A 47 -12.12 8.01 15.78
CA PRO A 47 -11.73 9.30 15.20
C PRO A 47 -10.69 10.07 16.01
N PHE A 48 -10.51 9.73 17.28
CA PHE A 48 -9.56 10.37 18.18
C PHE A 48 -8.22 9.63 18.23
N GLY A 49 -7.30 10.14 19.06
CA GLY A 49 -5.99 9.49 19.23
C GLY A 49 -6.10 8.02 19.63
N GLN A 50 -5.46 7.17 18.86
CA GLN A 50 -5.51 5.72 19.07
C GLN A 50 -4.27 5.27 19.83
N ASN A 51 -4.47 4.56 20.94
CA ASN A 51 -3.41 3.81 21.60
C ASN A 51 -3.14 2.48 20.87
N ILE A 52 -2.13 1.73 21.32
CA ILE A 52 -1.72 0.48 20.70
C ILE A 52 -2.83 -0.58 20.65
N HIS A 53 -3.67 -0.66 21.68
CA HIS A 53 -4.79 -1.60 21.71
C HIS A 53 -5.88 -1.23 20.71
N HIS A 54 -6.15 0.06 20.51
CA HIS A 54 -7.08 0.56 19.52
C HIS A 54 -6.58 0.23 18.10
N LYS A 55 -5.32 0.49 17.80
CA LYS A 55 -4.68 0.17 16.52
C LYS A 55 -4.74 -1.32 16.21
N GLN A 56 -4.39 -2.16 17.19
CA GLN A 56 -4.49 -3.61 17.04
C GLN A 56 -5.93 -4.09 16.87
N TYR A 57 -6.89 -3.50 17.57
CA TYR A 57 -8.30 -3.82 17.42
C TYR A 57 -8.79 -3.54 15.99
N ILE A 58 -8.44 -2.40 15.41
CA ILE A 58 -8.79 -2.07 14.01
C ILE A 58 -8.16 -3.09 13.04
N ILE A 59 -6.89 -3.44 13.18
CA ILE A 59 -6.25 -4.47 12.36
C ILE A 59 -7.02 -5.80 12.45
N ASN A 60 -7.38 -6.24 13.65
CA ASN A 60 -8.12 -7.48 13.87
C ASN A 60 -9.53 -7.44 13.27
N LEU A 61 -10.16 -6.26 13.27
CA LEU A 61 -11.48 -6.04 12.66
C LEU A 61 -11.44 -6.13 11.13
N LEU A 62 -10.40 -5.57 10.51
CA LEU A 62 -10.26 -5.51 9.06
C LEU A 62 -9.79 -6.82 8.43
N ARG A 63 -8.89 -7.54 9.11
CA ARG A 63 -8.24 -8.73 8.58
C ARG A 63 -9.20 -9.80 8.01
N PRO A 64 -10.32 -10.19 8.65
CA PRO A 64 -11.23 -11.20 8.10
C PRO A 64 -12.03 -10.72 6.89
N THR A 65 -12.04 -9.42 6.60
CA THR A 65 -12.82 -8.80 5.53
C THR A 65 -11.99 -8.46 4.30
N THR A 66 -10.67 -8.67 4.35
CA THR A 66 -9.73 -8.35 3.27
C THR A 66 -8.76 -9.51 3.04
N GLU A 67 -8.20 -9.62 1.84
CA GLU A 67 -7.18 -10.61 1.54
C GLU A 67 -5.79 -10.18 1.98
N LEU A 68 -5.46 -8.91 1.78
CA LEU A 68 -4.18 -8.32 2.17
C LEU A 68 -4.45 -6.96 2.83
N LEU A 69 -3.75 -6.70 3.92
CA LEU A 69 -3.88 -5.48 4.72
C LEU A 69 -2.55 -4.75 4.77
N SER A 70 -2.54 -3.47 4.39
CA SER A 70 -1.40 -2.57 4.54
C SER A 70 -1.68 -1.50 5.59
N ILE A 71 -0.68 -1.17 6.39
CA ILE A 71 -0.71 0.04 7.21
C ILE A 71 -0.21 1.18 6.34
N ASN A 72 -1.10 2.15 6.05
CA ASN A 72 -0.79 3.25 5.15
C ASN A 72 -0.02 4.38 5.85
N HIS A 73 0.88 5.00 5.12
CA HIS A 73 1.65 6.21 5.47
C HIS A 73 1.88 6.41 6.98
N PRO A 74 2.41 5.41 7.72
CA PRO A 74 2.43 5.44 9.19
C PRO A 74 3.20 6.63 9.77
N ALA A 75 4.16 7.20 9.03
CA ALA A 75 4.89 8.40 9.44
C ALA A 75 4.08 9.70 9.28
N PHE A 76 2.87 9.64 8.66
CA PHE A 76 2.09 10.82 8.36
C PHE A 76 1.23 11.22 9.57
N PHE A 77 1.24 12.52 9.92
CA PHE A 77 0.52 13.09 11.07
C PHE A 77 0.71 12.37 12.43
N GLY A 78 1.71 11.50 12.55
CA GLY A 78 1.97 10.76 13.80
C GLY A 78 0.91 9.70 14.10
N GLY A 79 0.21 9.20 13.09
CA GLY A 79 -0.79 8.15 13.24
C GLY A 79 -0.22 6.89 13.88
N TYR A 80 0.98 6.50 13.45
CA TYR A 80 1.74 5.42 14.07
C TYR A 80 3.12 5.91 14.46
N THR A 81 3.68 5.34 15.52
CA THR A 81 5.09 5.51 15.87
C THR A 81 5.89 4.27 15.45
N PRO A 82 7.21 4.35 15.23
CA PRO A 82 8.01 3.16 15.00
C PRO A 82 7.85 2.12 16.10
N GLU A 83 7.71 2.53 17.37
CA GLU A 83 7.50 1.66 18.51
C GLU A 83 6.21 0.84 18.43
N ASP A 84 5.13 1.38 17.85
CA ASP A 84 3.88 0.64 17.66
C ASP A 84 4.11 -0.68 16.89
N PHE A 85 5.02 -0.67 15.93
CA PHE A 85 5.33 -1.84 15.08
C PHE A 85 6.10 -2.95 15.82
N THR A 86 6.55 -2.70 17.01
CA THR A 86 7.09 -3.75 17.88
C THR A 86 5.99 -4.61 18.52
N TYR A 87 4.74 -4.13 18.51
CA TYR A 87 3.60 -4.81 19.15
C TYR A 87 2.51 -5.20 18.15
N LEU A 88 2.32 -4.40 17.08
CA LEU A 88 1.27 -4.64 16.10
C LEU A 88 1.54 -5.88 15.26
N SER A 89 0.48 -6.63 14.99
CA SER A 89 0.55 -7.84 14.16
C SER A 89 -0.70 -8.01 13.29
N GLY A 90 -0.64 -8.94 12.32
CA GLY A 90 -1.82 -9.27 11.52
C GLY A 90 -2.02 -8.43 10.27
N TYR A 91 -1.12 -7.52 9.94
CA TYR A 91 -1.02 -6.85 8.65
C TYR A 91 0.01 -7.56 7.74
N ASN A 92 -0.05 -7.31 6.45
CA ASN A 92 0.85 -7.90 5.45
C ASN A 92 1.94 -6.90 5.03
N PHE A 93 1.58 -5.62 4.94
CA PHE A 93 2.42 -4.58 4.40
C PHE A 93 2.50 -3.38 5.34
N ILE A 94 3.60 -2.66 5.20
CA ILE A 94 3.74 -1.28 5.66
C ILE A 94 3.99 -0.44 4.41
N GLU A 95 3.24 0.64 4.24
CA GLU A 95 3.50 1.61 3.20
C GLU A 95 4.75 2.42 3.55
N VAL A 96 5.88 1.91 3.06
CA VAL A 96 7.21 2.49 3.31
C VAL A 96 7.47 3.69 2.42
N LEU A 97 7.04 3.59 1.14
CA LEU A 97 7.19 4.64 0.14
C LEU A 97 5.82 5.26 -0.14
N ASN A 98 5.61 6.48 0.31
CA ASN A 98 4.36 7.23 0.15
C ASN A 98 4.61 8.60 -0.46
N GLY A 99 3.62 9.16 -1.16
CA GLY A 99 3.66 10.46 -1.82
C GLY A 99 4.09 11.62 -0.92
N PHE A 100 3.70 11.57 0.36
CA PHE A 100 3.97 12.64 1.32
C PHE A 100 5.20 12.37 2.17
N ARG A 101 5.39 11.14 2.68
CA ARG A 101 6.50 10.82 3.60
C ARG A 101 6.84 9.33 3.60
N ASN A 102 8.11 9.01 3.49
CA ASN A 102 8.61 7.64 3.63
C ASN A 102 8.64 7.19 5.09
N SER A 103 8.35 5.90 5.32
CA SER A 103 8.16 5.30 6.65
C SER A 103 9.18 4.20 6.96
N VAL A 104 10.43 4.40 6.55
CA VAL A 104 11.51 3.39 6.69
C VAL A 104 11.73 2.98 8.15
N ALA A 105 11.70 3.91 9.10
CA ALA A 105 11.91 3.61 10.52
C ALA A 105 10.80 2.71 11.10
N HIS A 106 9.56 2.84 10.63
CA HIS A 106 8.44 2.00 11.05
C HIS A 106 8.62 0.57 10.55
N TRP A 107 9.04 0.41 9.31
CA TRP A 107 9.34 -0.88 8.71
C TRP A 107 10.52 -1.57 9.39
N ASP A 108 11.61 -0.84 9.63
CA ASP A 108 12.79 -1.35 10.34
C ASP A 108 12.43 -1.85 11.76
N SER A 109 11.57 -1.12 12.48
CA SER A 109 11.04 -1.55 13.78
C SER A 109 10.29 -2.87 13.70
N ALA A 110 9.40 -3.05 12.70
CA ALA A 110 8.68 -4.29 12.51
C ALA A 110 9.62 -5.47 12.23
N LEU A 111 10.59 -5.29 11.33
CA LEU A 111 11.58 -6.32 11.01
C LEU A 111 12.46 -6.69 12.20
N SER A 112 12.89 -5.68 12.97
CA SER A 112 13.76 -5.88 14.14
C SER A 112 13.11 -6.69 15.25
N THR A 113 11.78 -6.77 15.29
CA THR A 113 11.03 -7.58 16.26
C THR A 113 10.54 -8.92 15.72
N GLY A 114 10.95 -9.26 14.48
CA GLY A 114 10.59 -10.53 13.86
C GLY A 114 9.18 -10.54 13.27
N HIS A 115 8.54 -9.38 13.09
CA HIS A 115 7.26 -9.26 12.37
C HIS A 115 7.56 -9.04 10.88
N PRO A 116 7.44 -10.06 10.02
CA PRO A 116 7.74 -9.92 8.61
C PRO A 116 6.67 -9.06 7.93
N ALA A 117 6.96 -7.80 7.73
CA ALA A 117 6.13 -6.89 6.96
C ALA A 117 6.76 -6.66 5.59
N LEU A 118 5.99 -6.83 4.53
CA LEU A 118 6.40 -6.50 3.18
C LEU A 118 6.26 -4.99 2.93
N ILE A 119 7.03 -4.48 1.97
CA ILE A 119 6.94 -3.08 1.55
C ILE A 119 5.70 -2.87 0.69
N MET A 120 4.98 -1.76 0.94
CA MET A 120 4.02 -1.17 0.01
C MET A 120 4.55 0.20 -0.44
N ALA A 121 4.27 0.53 -1.69
CA ALA A 121 4.56 1.83 -2.29
C ALA A 121 3.33 2.33 -3.04
N ASN A 122 2.87 3.54 -2.74
CA ASN A 122 1.74 4.20 -3.39
C ASN A 122 2.01 5.68 -3.55
N ASP A 123 1.45 6.26 -4.60
CA ASP A 123 1.45 7.71 -4.79
C ASP A 123 0.61 8.43 -3.74
N ASP A 124 -0.44 7.77 -3.22
CA ASP A 124 -1.47 8.38 -2.37
C ASP A 124 -2.08 9.63 -3.04
N MET A 125 -2.36 9.45 -4.32
CA MET A 125 -2.81 10.50 -5.22
C MET A 125 -4.23 10.95 -4.88
N HIS A 126 -4.43 12.26 -4.80
CA HIS A 126 -5.72 12.88 -4.50
C HIS A 126 -6.33 13.62 -5.69
N ASP A 127 -5.51 14.03 -6.66
CA ASP A 127 -5.96 14.68 -7.89
C ASP A 127 -5.40 13.97 -9.12
N ILE A 128 -6.30 13.35 -9.92
CA ILE A 128 -5.92 12.67 -11.16
C ILE A 128 -5.45 13.63 -12.27
N HIS A 129 -5.69 14.92 -12.12
CA HIS A 129 -5.23 15.94 -13.05
C HIS A 129 -3.86 16.49 -12.67
N ASP A 130 -3.38 16.24 -11.46
CA ASP A 130 -2.02 16.57 -11.07
C ASP A 130 -1.05 15.46 -11.50
N VAL A 131 -0.51 15.63 -12.72
CA VAL A 131 0.49 14.70 -13.27
C VAL A 131 1.69 14.56 -12.34
N GLY A 132 2.00 15.58 -11.55
CA GLY A 132 3.06 15.57 -10.57
C GLY A 132 2.86 14.53 -9.45
N GLU A 133 1.63 14.14 -9.14
CA GLU A 133 1.34 13.13 -8.13
C GLU A 133 1.38 11.68 -8.68
N ILE A 134 1.29 11.50 -10.00
CA ILE A 134 1.12 10.17 -10.62
C ILE A 134 2.46 9.50 -10.92
N GLY A 135 2.59 8.23 -10.53
CA GLY A 135 3.69 7.35 -10.93
C GLY A 135 5.02 7.66 -10.25
N ARG A 136 5.00 8.34 -9.11
CA ARG A 136 6.21 8.61 -8.32
C ARG A 136 6.57 7.46 -7.40
N ARG A 137 5.55 6.76 -6.88
CA ARG A 137 5.73 5.61 -6.00
C ARG A 137 4.73 4.53 -6.38
N PHE A 138 5.22 3.36 -6.65
CA PHE A 138 4.37 2.25 -7.10
C PHE A 138 4.99 0.91 -6.76
N MET A 139 4.17 -0.14 -6.82
CA MET A 139 4.64 -1.51 -6.69
C MET A 139 4.91 -2.10 -8.06
N TRP A 140 6.07 -2.72 -8.18
CA TRP A 140 6.40 -3.56 -9.29
C TRP A 140 6.16 -5.01 -8.92
N ILE A 141 5.19 -5.66 -9.56
CA ILE A 141 4.69 -6.96 -9.14
C ILE A 141 5.05 -8.02 -10.19
N ASN A 142 5.79 -9.05 -9.78
CA ASN A 142 6.09 -10.20 -10.62
C ASN A 142 4.99 -11.26 -10.45
N ALA A 143 3.88 -11.10 -11.17
CA ALA A 143 2.76 -12.02 -11.19
C ALA A 143 2.76 -12.86 -12.47
N LEU A 144 2.13 -14.04 -12.43
CA LEU A 144 2.00 -14.93 -13.59
C LEU A 144 1.17 -14.31 -14.71
N THR A 145 0.09 -13.65 -14.32
CA THR A 145 -0.78 -12.87 -15.22
C THR A 145 -1.15 -11.53 -14.56
N THR A 146 -1.83 -10.66 -15.32
CA THR A 146 -2.40 -9.41 -14.77
C THR A 146 -3.73 -9.64 -14.04
N GLY A 147 -4.20 -10.87 -13.93
CA GLY A 147 -5.43 -11.21 -13.21
C GLY A 147 -5.31 -10.95 -11.71
N ASN A 148 -6.39 -10.52 -11.09
CA ASN A 148 -6.44 -10.12 -9.69
C ASN A 148 -5.88 -11.17 -8.74
N LYS A 149 -6.21 -12.44 -8.96
CA LYS A 149 -5.73 -13.57 -8.14
C LYS A 149 -4.20 -13.70 -8.19
N ASP A 150 -3.62 -13.70 -9.39
CA ASP A 150 -2.18 -13.87 -9.57
C ASP A 150 -1.41 -12.68 -8.98
N VAL A 151 -1.98 -11.47 -9.11
CA VAL A 151 -1.41 -10.25 -8.52
C VAL A 151 -1.44 -10.30 -6.99
N LEU A 152 -2.58 -10.67 -6.38
CA LEU A 152 -2.70 -10.81 -4.93
C LEU A 152 -1.80 -11.93 -4.39
N ASP A 153 -1.67 -13.03 -5.11
CA ASP A 153 -0.78 -14.14 -4.74
C ASP A 153 0.70 -13.73 -4.84
N ALA A 154 1.08 -12.97 -5.85
CA ALA A 154 2.44 -12.43 -5.98
C ALA A 154 2.77 -11.47 -4.82
N LEU A 155 1.86 -10.55 -4.50
CA LEU A 155 1.98 -9.64 -3.36
C LEU A 155 2.12 -10.41 -2.04
N ARG A 156 1.27 -11.41 -1.82
CA ARG A 156 1.30 -12.23 -0.59
C ARG A 156 2.63 -12.96 -0.39
N ARG A 157 3.28 -13.37 -1.48
CA ARG A 157 4.59 -14.06 -1.46
C ARG A 157 5.78 -13.10 -1.40
N GLY A 158 5.57 -11.79 -1.46
CA GLY A 158 6.63 -10.81 -1.53
C GLY A 158 7.32 -10.73 -2.92
N ASN A 159 6.68 -11.27 -3.98
CA ASN A 159 7.16 -11.18 -5.36
C ASN A 159 6.88 -9.79 -5.94
N ALA A 160 7.28 -8.76 -5.22
CA ALA A 160 7.08 -7.38 -5.61
C ALA A 160 8.17 -6.49 -4.99
N ILE A 161 8.45 -5.39 -5.65
CA ILE A 161 9.35 -4.34 -5.14
C ILE A 161 8.63 -3.01 -5.11
N GLY A 162 8.90 -2.21 -4.09
CA GLY A 162 8.48 -0.81 -4.04
C GLY A 162 9.45 0.04 -4.86
N VAL A 163 8.93 0.88 -5.73
CA VAL A 163 9.69 1.79 -6.56
C VAL A 163 9.38 3.22 -6.16
N GLN A 164 10.42 4.01 -5.98
CA GLN A 164 10.32 5.47 -5.90
C GLN A 164 11.01 6.05 -7.12
N TYR A 165 10.24 6.79 -7.91
CA TYR A 165 10.72 7.50 -9.08
C TYR A 165 10.88 8.99 -8.73
N SER A 166 12.05 9.54 -9.00
CA SER A 166 12.33 10.97 -8.86
C SER A 166 12.63 11.53 -10.23
N ALA A 167 11.74 12.35 -10.78
CA ALA A 167 12.05 13.15 -11.95
C ALA A 167 12.77 14.42 -11.50
N GLU A 168 13.85 14.78 -12.15
CA GLU A 168 14.53 16.07 -11.95
C GLU A 168 13.79 17.22 -12.67
N VAL A 169 12.84 16.88 -13.55
CA VAL A 169 12.06 17.81 -14.39
C VAL A 169 10.58 17.41 -14.34
N GLU A 170 9.68 18.38 -14.50
CA GLU A 170 8.25 18.10 -14.74
C GLU A 170 8.09 17.28 -16.01
N GLU A 171 7.70 16.02 -15.87
CA GLU A 171 7.44 15.11 -16.96
C GLU A 171 5.94 15.03 -17.25
N THR A 172 5.62 14.95 -18.53
CA THR A 172 4.26 14.66 -18.97
C THR A 172 3.90 13.20 -18.72
N LEU A 173 2.61 12.86 -18.77
CA LEU A 173 2.16 11.47 -18.68
C LEU A 173 2.76 10.58 -19.78
N ASP A 174 2.93 11.13 -21.00
CA ASP A 174 3.52 10.39 -22.13
C ASP A 174 5.01 10.10 -21.90
N GLU A 175 5.77 11.03 -21.33
CA GLU A 175 7.16 10.83 -20.97
C GLU A 175 7.30 9.79 -19.85
N LYS A 176 6.45 9.83 -18.84
CA LYS A 176 6.39 8.82 -17.79
C LYS A 176 6.03 7.44 -18.37
N ALA A 177 5.03 7.36 -19.23
CA ALA A 177 4.65 6.11 -19.90
C ALA A 177 5.77 5.57 -20.77
N ALA A 178 6.51 6.43 -21.48
CA ALA A 178 7.68 6.04 -22.26
C ALA A 178 8.80 5.51 -21.35
N ALA A 179 9.09 6.17 -20.25
CA ALA A 179 10.07 5.70 -19.25
C ALA A 179 9.68 4.31 -18.72
N PHE A 180 8.42 4.09 -18.40
CA PHE A 180 7.93 2.78 -17.95
C PHE A 180 7.96 1.70 -19.04
N SER A 181 7.89 2.03 -20.31
CA SER A 181 8.01 1.07 -21.41
C SER A 181 9.40 0.42 -21.50
N HIS A 182 10.43 1.08 -20.99
CA HIS A 182 11.80 0.54 -20.93
C HIS A 182 12.04 -0.44 -19.77
N VAL A 183 11.10 -0.57 -18.92
CA VAL A 183 11.10 -1.39 -17.73
C VAL A 183 11.08 -2.92 -17.97
N PRO A 184 10.59 -3.49 -19.07
CA PRO A 184 10.72 -4.94 -19.31
C PRO A 184 12.15 -5.49 -19.17
N LYS A 185 13.18 -4.66 -19.28
CA LYS A 185 14.56 -5.06 -19.03
C LYS A 185 14.86 -5.40 -17.56
N LEU A 186 14.02 -4.98 -16.62
CA LEU A 186 14.12 -5.38 -15.21
C LEU A 186 13.54 -6.77 -14.92
N LYS A 187 12.97 -7.49 -15.89
CA LYS A 187 12.59 -8.91 -15.74
C LYS A 187 13.77 -9.82 -15.39
N GLU A 188 14.99 -9.36 -15.57
CA GLU A 188 16.21 -10.08 -15.19
C GLU A 188 16.69 -9.77 -13.77
N PHE A 189 16.02 -8.90 -13.02
CA PHE A 189 16.26 -8.74 -11.60
C PHE A 189 15.63 -9.93 -10.86
N ASN A 190 16.24 -11.10 -11.05
CA ASN A 190 16.03 -12.22 -10.15
C ASN A 190 16.61 -11.79 -8.81
N LEU A 191 15.75 -11.56 -7.81
CA LEU A 191 16.12 -11.67 -6.43
C LEU A 191 16.65 -13.10 -6.27
N LYS A 192 17.96 -13.28 -6.37
CA LYS A 192 18.60 -14.48 -5.85
C LYS A 192 18.43 -14.37 -4.35
N ASN A 193 17.51 -15.12 -3.81
CA ASN A 193 17.49 -15.43 -2.39
C ASN A 193 18.72 -16.31 -2.14
N ASP A 194 19.77 -15.73 -1.63
CA ASP A 194 20.85 -16.46 -0.96
C ASP A 194 20.45 -16.69 0.49
#